data_4fe7f4e161aa83b822cc06754cc26d70
#
_entry.id   4fe7f4e161aa83b822cc06754cc26d70
#
_cell.length_a   1.000
_cell.length_b   1.000
_cell.length_c   1.000
_cell.angle_alpha   90.00
_cell.angle_beta   90.00
_cell.angle_gamma   90.00
#
_symmetry.space_group_name_H-M   'P 1'
#
loop_
_entity.id
_entity.type
_entity.pdbx_description
1 polymer ?
#
loop_
_entity_poly.entity_id
_entity_poly.type
_entity_poly.pdbx_seq_one_letter_code
_entity_poly.pdbx_strand_id
1 'polypeptide(L)'
;MRLLYFAWLRAKIGTAEEELALPSQVDDVNGLLNWLKSRGPGYAEALKDLKTVRVAVNQDYVGPEHKIRDSDEVAIFPPVTGG
;
A
#
# COMPACT_ATOMS: atom_id res chain seq x y z
N MET A 1 -10.20 6.82 0.77
CA MET A 1 -9.00 6.37 0.02
C MET A 1 -9.27 5.07 -0.69
N ARG A 2 -8.81 4.96 -1.91
CA ARG A 2 -8.91 3.73 -2.67
C ARG A 2 -7.54 3.05 -2.71
N LEU A 3 -7.49 1.79 -2.30
CA LEU A 3 -6.27 0.99 -2.31
C LEU A 3 -6.38 -0.10 -3.36
N LEU A 4 -5.31 -0.26 -4.15
CA LEU A 4 -5.22 -1.30 -5.18
C LEU A 4 -4.01 -2.19 -4.86
N TYR A 5 -4.23 -3.50 -4.92
CA TYR A 5 -3.18 -4.48 -4.63
C TYR A 5 -2.91 -5.32 -5.87
N PHE A 6 -1.64 -5.57 -6.15
CA PHE A 6 -1.24 -6.29 -7.37
C PHE A 6 -0.37 -7.49 -7.05
N ALA A 7 -0.41 -8.46 -7.97
CA ALA A 7 0.47 -9.64 -7.97
C ALA A 7 0.35 -10.43 -6.65
N TRP A 8 1.47 -10.85 -6.09
CA TRP A 8 1.44 -11.68 -4.88
C TRP A 8 0.91 -10.92 -3.66
N LEU A 9 0.98 -9.58 -3.65
CA LEU A 9 0.38 -8.79 -2.58
C LEU A 9 -1.13 -9.00 -2.53
N ARG A 10 -1.79 -8.99 -3.70
CA ARG A 10 -3.22 -9.26 -3.80
C ARG A 10 -3.57 -10.63 -3.24
N ALA A 11 -2.79 -11.64 -3.58
CA ALA A 11 -3.04 -13.00 -3.12
C ALA A 11 -2.91 -13.12 -1.60
N LYS A 12 -1.92 -12.47 -1.00
CA LYS A 12 -1.72 -12.54 0.44
C LYS A 12 -2.74 -11.74 1.23
N ILE A 13 -3.13 -10.58 0.72
CA ILE A 13 -4.14 -9.73 1.37
C ILE A 13 -5.54 -10.29 1.18
N GLY A 14 -5.79 -10.89 0.03
CA GLY A 14 -7.06 -11.57 -0.23
C GLY A 14 -8.08 -10.74 -1.00
N THR A 15 -7.69 -9.55 -1.47
CA THR A 15 -8.56 -8.71 -2.29
C THR A 15 -7.72 -7.90 -3.27
N ALA A 16 -8.33 -7.51 -4.39
CA ALA A 16 -7.68 -6.70 -5.40
C ALA A 16 -7.74 -5.20 -5.07
N GLU A 17 -8.77 -4.77 -4.36
CA GLU A 17 -8.94 -3.36 -4.02
C GLU A 17 -9.80 -3.20 -2.77
N GLU A 18 -9.65 -2.05 -2.12
CA GLU A 18 -10.45 -1.67 -0.97
C GLU A 18 -10.72 -0.18 -0.99
N GLU A 19 -11.92 0.20 -0.51
CA GLU A 19 -12.22 1.57 -0.15
C GLU A 19 -12.17 1.66 1.36
N LEU A 20 -11.43 2.63 1.89
CA LEU A 20 -11.38 2.83 3.33
C LEU A 20 -11.13 4.30 3.67
N ALA A 21 -11.45 4.66 4.91
CA ALA A 21 -11.13 5.98 5.42
C ALA A 21 -9.71 5.99 5.95
N LEU A 22 -8.92 6.96 5.49
CA LEU A 22 -7.54 7.10 5.97
C LEU A 22 -7.57 7.54 7.43
N PRO A 23 -6.91 6.79 8.34
CA PRO A 23 -6.85 7.22 9.74
C PRO A 23 -6.20 8.59 9.87
N SER A 24 -6.70 9.40 10.79
CA SER A 24 -6.24 10.78 10.95
C SER A 24 -4.76 10.91 11.31
N GLN A 25 -4.19 9.89 11.96
CA GLN A 25 -2.78 9.88 12.33
C GLN A 25 -1.85 9.44 11.19
N VAL A 26 -2.41 8.99 10.07
CA VAL A 26 -1.64 8.53 8.91
C VAL A 26 -1.66 9.63 7.86
N ASP A 27 -0.50 10.14 7.48
CA ASP A 27 -0.42 11.23 6.50
C ASP A 27 0.65 11.01 5.43
N ASP A 28 1.33 9.86 5.43
CA ASP A 28 2.30 9.54 4.39
C ASP A 28 2.27 8.06 4.04
N VAL A 29 2.98 7.70 2.96
CA VAL A 29 3.02 6.34 2.45
C VAL A 29 3.55 5.37 3.50
N ASN A 30 4.63 5.73 4.18
CA ASN A 30 5.23 4.86 5.19
C ASN A 30 4.25 4.58 6.33
N GLY A 31 3.56 5.61 6.80
CA GLY A 31 2.53 5.46 7.83
C GLY A 31 1.39 4.57 7.38
N LEU A 32 0.97 4.72 6.12
CA LEU A 32 -0.08 3.88 5.55
C LEU A 32 0.33 2.42 5.52
N LEU A 33 1.53 2.11 5.05
CA LEU A 33 1.99 0.72 4.97
C LEU A 33 2.09 0.09 6.36
N ASN A 34 2.60 0.82 7.35
CA ASN A 34 2.68 0.31 8.71
C ASN A 34 1.30 0.12 9.33
N TRP A 35 0.36 1.01 9.06
CA TRP A 35 -1.01 0.86 9.53
C TRP A 35 -1.69 -0.36 8.89
N LEU A 36 -1.50 -0.56 7.59
CA LEU A 36 -2.06 -1.73 6.89
C LEU A 36 -1.54 -3.03 7.50
N LYS A 37 -0.25 -3.10 7.86
CA LYS A 37 0.32 -4.29 8.50
C LYS A 37 -0.42 -4.68 9.79
N SER A 38 -0.99 -3.72 10.47
CA SER A 38 -1.71 -3.96 11.74
C SER A 38 -3.13 -4.48 11.52
N ARG A 39 -3.62 -4.50 10.28
CA ARG A 39 -5.03 -4.84 10.00
C ARG A 39 -5.31 -6.34 10.00
N GLY A 40 -4.28 -7.17 9.90
CA GLY A 40 -4.49 -8.60 9.94
C GLY A 40 -3.28 -9.37 9.42
N PRO A 41 -3.32 -10.71 9.54
CA PRO A 41 -2.16 -11.54 9.17
C PRO A 41 -1.84 -11.50 7.68
N GLY A 42 -2.83 -11.37 6.81
CA GLY A 42 -2.58 -11.26 5.38
C GLY A 42 -1.82 -9.99 5.03
N TYR A 43 -2.20 -8.87 5.65
CA TYR A 43 -1.51 -7.60 5.48
C TYR A 43 -0.09 -7.65 6.06
N ALA A 44 0.04 -8.21 7.25
CA ALA A 44 1.34 -8.32 7.90
C ALA A 44 2.31 -9.15 7.07
N GLU A 45 1.83 -10.26 6.51
CA GLU A 45 2.66 -11.11 5.67
C GLU A 45 3.03 -10.43 4.35
N ALA A 46 2.05 -9.78 3.69
CA ALA A 46 2.29 -9.11 2.43
C ALA A 46 3.29 -7.95 2.55
N LEU A 47 3.27 -7.26 3.68
CA LEU A 47 4.04 -6.04 3.88
C LEU A 47 5.19 -6.19 4.86
N LYS A 48 5.56 -7.41 5.22
CA LYS A 48 6.59 -7.67 6.23
C LYS A 48 7.96 -7.12 5.83
N ASP A 49 8.27 -7.08 4.54
CA ASP A 49 9.52 -6.50 4.04
C ASP A 49 9.18 -5.38 3.05
N LEU A 50 9.21 -4.15 3.54
CA LEU A 50 8.84 -2.99 2.73
C LEU A 50 9.81 -2.74 1.58
N LYS A 51 11.00 -3.34 1.59
CA LYS A 51 11.93 -3.26 0.48
C LYS A 51 11.41 -3.96 -0.78
N THR A 52 10.48 -4.90 -0.61
CA THR A 52 9.89 -5.64 -1.72
C THR A 52 8.58 -5.04 -2.19
N VAL A 53 8.27 -3.83 -1.75
CA VAL A 53 7.00 -3.17 -2.03
C VAL A 53 7.25 -1.81 -2.69
N ARG A 54 6.47 -1.51 -3.71
CA ARG A 54 6.48 -0.20 -4.37
C ARG A 54 5.10 0.41 -4.31
N VAL A 55 5.03 1.72 -4.35
CA VAL A 55 3.78 2.45 -4.20
C VAL A 55 3.65 3.51 -5.29
N ALA A 56 2.45 3.62 -5.84
CA ALA A 56 2.08 4.72 -6.73
C ALA A 56 0.87 5.43 -6.14
N VAL A 57 0.93 6.74 -6.05
CA VAL A 57 -0.19 7.57 -5.59
C VAL A 57 -0.72 8.33 -6.79
N ASN A 58 -2.01 8.13 -7.08
CA ASN A 58 -2.65 8.74 -8.25
C ASN A 58 -1.85 8.48 -9.53
N GLN A 59 -1.34 7.23 -9.65
CA GLN A 59 -0.59 6.72 -10.81
C GLN A 59 0.85 7.24 -10.92
N ASP A 60 1.34 7.96 -9.92
CA ASP A 60 2.74 8.41 -9.88
C ASP A 60 3.53 7.59 -8.86
N TYR A 61 4.67 7.06 -9.26
CA TYR A 61 5.56 6.35 -8.36
C TYR A 61 6.12 7.31 -7.32
N VAL A 62 6.06 6.91 -6.05
CA VAL A 62 6.45 7.78 -4.94
C VAL A 62 7.27 7.00 -3.91
N GLY A 63 8.03 7.74 -3.11
CA GLY A 63 8.77 7.17 -2.00
C GLY A 63 7.96 7.13 -0.72
N PRO A 64 8.54 6.54 0.35
CA PRO A 64 7.82 6.34 1.61
C PRO A 64 7.46 7.64 2.35
N GLU A 65 8.12 8.74 2.02
CA GLU A 65 7.87 10.03 2.67
C GLU A 65 6.79 10.85 2.00
N HIS A 66 6.25 10.37 0.87
CA HIS A 66 5.25 11.10 0.11
C HIS A 66 3.97 11.27 0.93
N LYS A 67 3.47 12.49 0.99
CA LYS A 67 2.24 12.79 1.72
C LYS A 67 1.03 12.30 0.97
N ILE A 68 0.04 11.80 1.71
CA ILE A 68 -1.20 11.28 1.15
C ILE A 68 -2.38 11.87 1.88
N ARG A 69 -3.54 11.83 1.22
CA ARG A 69 -4.79 12.28 1.79
C ARG A 69 -5.90 11.30 1.45
N ASP A 70 -7.02 11.42 2.13
CA ASP A 70 -8.12 10.46 2.02
C ASP A 70 -8.70 10.34 0.60
N SER A 71 -8.57 11.38 -0.20
CA SER A 71 -9.07 11.37 -1.59
C SER A 71 -8.15 10.67 -2.59
N ASP A 72 -6.97 10.22 -2.16
CA ASP A 72 -5.99 9.61 -3.06
C ASP A 72 -6.31 8.16 -3.41
N GLU A 73 -5.85 7.75 -4.59
CA GLU A 73 -5.80 6.35 -5.00
C GLU A 73 -4.36 5.88 -4.83
N VAL A 74 -4.17 4.80 -4.07
CA VAL A 74 -2.85 4.27 -3.75
C VAL A 74 -2.74 2.83 -4.26
N ALA A 75 -1.81 2.59 -5.15
CA ALA A 75 -1.53 1.26 -5.68
C ALA A 75 -0.28 0.71 -5.00
N ILE A 76 -0.36 -0.54 -4.56
CA ILE A 76 0.74 -1.24 -3.89
C ILE A 76 1.09 -2.47 -4.72
N PHE A 77 2.34 -2.59 -5.10
CA PHE A 77 2.78 -3.62 -6.04
C PHE A 77 4.22 -4.03 -5.76
N PRO A 78 4.64 -5.23 -6.21
CA PRO A 78 6.04 -5.64 -6.07
C PRO A 78 6.93 -4.87 -7.03
N PRO A 79 8.24 -4.78 -6.72
CA PRO A 79 9.15 -4.11 -7.63
C PRO A 79 9.18 -4.81 -8.98
N VAL A 80 9.28 -4.02 -10.04
CA VAL A 80 9.47 -4.57 -11.38
C VAL A 80 10.94 -4.94 -11.50
N THR A 81 11.21 -6.23 -11.60
CA THR A 81 12.56 -6.68 -11.88
C THR A 81 12.81 -6.44 -13.36
N GLY A 82 13.74 -5.59 -13.65
CA GLY A 82 14.06 -5.23 -15.02
C GLY A 82 14.42 -6.42 -15.86
N GLY A 83 13.70 -6.65 -16.75
CA GLY A 83 13.94 -7.64 -17.71
C GLY A 83 13.74 -8.73 -17.99
#